data_c4cb38e039cb72f826e9f6a5e09e7da8
#
_entry.id   c4cb38e039cb72f826e9f6a5e09e7da8
#
_cell.length_a   1.000
_cell.length_b   1.000
_cell.length_c   1.000
_cell.angle_alpha   90.00
_cell.angle_beta   90.00
_cell.angle_gamma   90.00
#
_symmetry.space_group_name_H-M   'P 1'
#
loop_
_entity.id
_entity.type
_entity.pdbx_description
1 polymer ?
#
loop_
_entity_poly.entity_id
_entity_poly.type
_entity_poly.pdbx_seq_one_letter_code
_entity_poly.pdbx_strand_id
1 'polypeptide(L)'
;MYAPALLNPESERWLSQNYPNFLANYDYTAVMAMPFMENADSPIAWLQSLVYKAKGAKNGLQKTIFELQATNWKTKKPIDTKVLTQQLKALNEAGAIHVGYYPDDFFNNQPEMEAIRPYISSRNFPYLPGSKKLPESKDKEKGKF
;
A
#
# COMPACT_ATOMS: atom_id res chain seq x y z
N MET A 1 -0.11 -11.88 -2.32
CA MET A 1 -0.60 -12.44 -3.61
C MET A 1 -0.08 -11.63 -4.78
N TYR A 2 0.32 -12.28 -5.86
CA TYR A 2 0.74 -11.60 -7.09
C TYR A 2 -0.44 -10.92 -7.78
N ALA A 3 -0.25 -9.67 -8.23
CA ALA A 3 -1.28 -8.91 -8.92
C ALA A 3 -1.78 -9.55 -10.22
N PRO A 4 -0.93 -10.19 -11.07
CA PRO A 4 -1.39 -10.90 -12.25
C PRO A 4 -2.46 -11.96 -11.97
N ALA A 5 -2.42 -12.65 -10.82
CA ALA A 5 -3.44 -13.64 -10.46
C ALA A 5 -4.82 -13.00 -10.18
N LEU A 6 -4.87 -11.72 -9.85
CA LEU A 6 -6.11 -10.96 -9.73
C LEU A 6 -6.61 -10.46 -11.09
N LEU A 7 -5.71 -10.02 -11.96
CA LEU A 7 -6.06 -9.39 -13.23
C LEU A 7 -6.37 -10.39 -14.34
N ASN A 8 -5.65 -11.52 -14.38
CA ASN A 8 -5.73 -12.50 -15.44
C ASN A 8 -5.96 -13.90 -14.85
N PRO A 9 -7.13 -14.52 -15.06
CA PRO A 9 -7.42 -15.87 -14.58
C PRO A 9 -6.44 -16.96 -15.04
N GLU A 10 -5.83 -16.82 -16.22
CA GLU A 10 -4.81 -17.76 -16.69
C GLU A 10 -3.57 -17.78 -15.81
N SER A 11 -3.25 -16.64 -15.17
CA SER A 11 -2.11 -16.53 -14.27
C SER A 11 -2.31 -17.35 -12.98
N GLU A 12 -3.54 -17.65 -12.60
CA GLU A 12 -3.83 -18.52 -11.46
C GLU A 12 -3.20 -19.91 -11.61
N ARG A 13 -3.22 -20.44 -12.84
CA ARG A 13 -2.66 -21.78 -13.15
C ARG A 13 -1.13 -21.81 -12.97
N TRP A 14 -0.45 -20.72 -13.30
CA TRP A 14 1.02 -20.67 -13.20
C TRP A 14 1.49 -20.34 -11.79
N LEU A 15 0.75 -19.48 -11.10
CA LEU A 15 1.12 -18.98 -9.79
C LEU A 15 0.54 -19.83 -8.66
N SER A 16 -0.38 -20.75 -8.96
CA SER A 16 -1.16 -21.52 -7.97
C SER A 16 -1.86 -20.61 -6.94
N GLN A 17 -2.30 -19.43 -7.38
CA GLN A 17 -2.97 -18.43 -6.57
C GLN A 17 -4.35 -18.14 -7.16
N ASN A 18 -5.39 -18.42 -6.37
CA ASN A 18 -6.79 -18.13 -6.75
C ASN A 18 -7.36 -17.07 -5.80
N TYR A 19 -7.70 -15.91 -6.31
CA TYR A 19 -8.15 -14.78 -5.51
C TYR A 19 -9.44 -15.06 -4.72
N PRO A 20 -10.50 -15.64 -5.29
CA PRO A 20 -11.68 -16.05 -4.50
C PRO A 20 -11.36 -16.99 -3.34
N ASN A 21 -10.44 -17.94 -3.54
CA ASN A 21 -10.02 -18.86 -2.48
C ASN A 21 -9.27 -18.13 -1.36
N PHE A 22 -8.43 -17.16 -1.71
CA PHE A 22 -7.76 -16.32 -0.71
C PHE A 22 -8.77 -15.54 0.12
N LEU A 23 -9.74 -14.89 -0.52
CA LEU A 23 -10.80 -14.16 0.19
C LEU A 23 -11.67 -15.05 1.10
N ALA A 24 -11.86 -16.30 0.72
CA ALA A 24 -12.67 -17.25 1.49
C ALA A 24 -11.93 -17.76 2.73
N ASN A 25 -10.61 -17.94 2.64
CA ASN A 25 -9.83 -18.66 3.66
C ASN A 25 -8.96 -17.77 4.54
N TYR A 26 -8.74 -16.50 4.16
CA TYR A 26 -7.93 -15.55 4.95
C TYR A 26 -8.76 -14.36 5.38
N ASP A 27 -8.37 -13.76 6.50
CA ASP A 27 -8.99 -12.51 6.98
C ASP A 27 -8.66 -11.35 6.05
N TYR A 28 -7.42 -11.29 5.57
CA TYR A 28 -6.96 -10.32 4.58
C TYR A 28 -6.06 -10.97 3.54
N THR A 29 -6.08 -10.40 2.34
CA THR A 29 -5.20 -10.78 1.23
C THR A 29 -4.43 -9.55 0.78
N ALA A 30 -3.12 -9.52 1.00
CA ALA A 30 -2.26 -8.49 0.46
C ALA A 30 -1.94 -8.80 -1.01
N VAL A 31 -2.34 -7.90 -1.90
CA VAL A 31 -2.04 -7.94 -3.34
C VAL A 31 -0.85 -7.03 -3.60
N MET A 32 0.19 -7.57 -4.22
CA MET A 32 1.39 -6.82 -4.62
C MET A 32 1.04 -5.83 -5.74
N ALA A 33 0.53 -4.67 -5.34
CA ALA A 33 0.14 -3.59 -6.24
C ALA A 33 1.39 -2.78 -6.67
N MET A 34 2.29 -3.43 -7.42
CA MET A 34 3.65 -2.96 -7.71
C MET A 34 3.84 -2.70 -9.21
N PRO A 35 3.37 -1.56 -9.74
CA PRO A 35 3.31 -1.32 -11.19
C PRO A 35 4.68 -1.32 -11.87
N PHE A 36 5.75 -0.91 -11.18
CA PHE A 36 7.10 -0.92 -11.77
C PHE A 36 7.69 -2.34 -11.83
N MET A 37 7.30 -3.22 -10.90
CA MET A 37 7.68 -4.63 -10.96
C MET A 37 7.03 -5.31 -12.17
N GLU A 38 5.77 -5.00 -12.43
CA GLU A 38 4.97 -5.57 -13.51
C GLU A 38 5.18 -4.87 -14.88
N ASN A 39 6.04 -3.85 -14.95
CA ASN A 39 6.26 -3.02 -16.15
C ASN A 39 4.96 -2.43 -16.71
N ALA A 40 4.08 -1.94 -15.85
CA ALA A 40 2.82 -1.35 -16.28
C ALA A 40 3.06 -0.07 -17.08
N ASP A 41 2.56 -0.02 -18.31
CA ASP A 41 2.69 1.16 -19.21
C ASP A 41 2.06 2.41 -18.60
N SER A 42 0.95 2.24 -17.91
CA SER A 42 0.25 3.29 -17.17
C SER A 42 0.06 2.84 -15.71
N PRO A 43 1.01 3.17 -14.81
CA PRO A 43 0.97 2.75 -13.41
C PRO A 43 -0.35 3.06 -12.69
N ILE A 44 -0.88 4.26 -12.88
CA ILE A 44 -2.12 4.69 -12.24
C ILE A 44 -3.33 3.89 -12.75
N ALA A 45 -3.50 3.78 -14.06
CA ALA A 45 -4.61 3.02 -14.64
C ALA A 45 -4.53 1.53 -14.26
N TRP A 46 -3.32 0.98 -14.19
CA TRP A 46 -3.09 -0.39 -13.77
C TRP A 46 -3.51 -0.62 -12.30
N LEU A 47 -3.14 0.29 -11.39
CA LEU A 47 -3.57 0.24 -9.99
C LEU A 47 -5.08 0.32 -9.85
N GLN A 48 -5.72 1.23 -10.58
CA GLN A 48 -7.18 1.35 -10.60
C GLN A 48 -7.87 0.07 -11.09
N SER A 49 -7.26 -0.62 -12.07
CA SER A 49 -7.78 -1.91 -12.57
C SER A 49 -7.78 -3.01 -11.49
N LEU A 50 -6.77 -3.03 -10.60
CA LEU A 50 -6.72 -3.95 -9.47
C LEU A 50 -7.90 -3.70 -8.51
N VAL A 51 -8.15 -2.43 -8.16
CA VAL A 51 -9.27 -2.06 -7.28
C VAL A 51 -10.61 -2.42 -7.92
N TYR A 52 -10.76 -2.15 -9.23
CA TYR A 52 -11.97 -2.52 -9.97
C TYR A 52 -12.23 -4.04 -9.95
N LYS A 53 -11.19 -4.85 -10.17
CA LYS A 53 -11.30 -6.31 -10.11
C LYS A 53 -11.66 -6.79 -8.70
N ALA A 54 -11.01 -6.24 -7.67
CA ALA A 54 -11.33 -6.57 -6.29
C ALA A 54 -12.77 -6.22 -5.93
N LYS A 55 -13.29 -5.06 -6.40
CA LYS A 55 -14.67 -4.63 -6.19
C LYS A 55 -15.69 -5.62 -6.75
N GLY A 56 -15.36 -6.31 -7.84
CA GLY A 56 -16.22 -7.34 -8.43
C GLY A 56 -16.33 -8.64 -7.65
N ALA A 57 -15.46 -8.87 -6.66
CA ALA A 57 -15.48 -10.07 -5.84
C ALA A 57 -16.27 -9.86 -4.53
N LYS A 58 -16.89 -10.93 -4.01
CA LYS A 58 -17.57 -10.89 -2.71
C LYS A 58 -16.58 -10.54 -1.60
N ASN A 59 -16.82 -9.47 -0.86
CA ASN A 59 -15.94 -8.93 0.18
C ASN A 59 -14.54 -8.54 -0.32
N GLY A 60 -14.37 -8.34 -1.63
CA GLY A 60 -13.06 -8.11 -2.21
C GLY A 60 -12.37 -6.88 -1.64
N LEU A 61 -13.02 -5.71 -1.64
CA LEU A 61 -12.43 -4.48 -1.09
C LEU A 61 -12.23 -4.54 0.43
N GLN A 62 -13.12 -5.21 1.16
CA GLN A 62 -13.06 -5.33 2.61
C GLN A 62 -11.89 -6.20 3.08
N LYS A 63 -11.47 -7.14 2.25
CA LYS A 63 -10.42 -8.11 2.59
C LYS A 63 -9.12 -7.94 1.79
N THR A 64 -9.06 -6.99 0.88
CA THR A 64 -7.85 -6.79 0.06
C THR A 64 -7.05 -5.59 0.55
N ILE A 65 -5.77 -5.84 0.79
CA ILE A 65 -4.76 -4.80 1.04
C ILE A 65 -3.98 -4.60 -0.25
N PHE A 66 -3.97 -3.39 -0.79
CA PHE A 66 -3.16 -3.05 -1.96
C PHE A 66 -1.78 -2.57 -1.49
N GLU A 67 -0.77 -3.42 -1.66
CA GLU A 67 0.59 -3.19 -1.18
C GLU A 67 1.46 -2.61 -2.28
N LEU A 68 1.81 -1.34 -2.17
CA LEU A 68 2.68 -0.64 -3.10
C LEU A 68 4.16 -0.95 -2.82
N GLN A 69 5.00 -0.79 -3.85
CA GLN A 69 6.45 -0.84 -3.68
C GLN A 69 7.00 0.57 -3.38
N ALA A 70 7.77 0.71 -2.31
CA ALA A 70 8.52 1.93 -2.00
C ALA A 70 9.96 1.89 -2.53
N THR A 71 10.37 0.74 -3.06
CA THR A 71 11.67 0.54 -3.72
C THR A 71 11.45 -0.08 -5.10
N ASN A 72 12.15 0.44 -6.09
CA ASN A 72 12.21 -0.21 -7.40
C ASN A 72 13.16 -1.41 -7.31
N TRP A 73 12.62 -2.62 -7.35
CA TRP A 73 13.38 -3.87 -7.18
C TRP A 73 14.43 -4.10 -8.25
N LYS A 74 14.25 -3.53 -9.46
CA LYS A 74 15.19 -3.66 -10.57
C LYS A 74 16.41 -2.76 -10.39
N THR A 75 16.18 -1.51 -10.00
CA THR A 75 17.23 -0.51 -9.83
C THR A 75 17.80 -0.44 -8.42
N LYS A 76 17.12 -1.07 -7.45
CA LYS A 76 17.42 -1.01 -6.00
C LYS A 76 17.38 0.40 -5.42
N LYS A 77 16.67 1.32 -6.09
CA LYS A 77 16.53 2.71 -5.65
C LYS A 77 15.14 2.93 -5.03
N PRO A 78 15.05 3.82 -4.03
CA PRO A 78 13.76 4.25 -3.51
C PRO A 78 12.88 4.84 -4.62
N ILE A 79 11.59 4.60 -4.53
CA ILE A 79 10.59 5.30 -5.34
C ILE A 79 10.41 6.71 -4.76
N ASP A 80 10.37 7.72 -5.60
CA ASP A 80 10.10 9.10 -5.17
C ASP A 80 8.79 9.16 -4.38
N THR A 81 8.82 9.80 -3.21
CA THR A 81 7.65 9.92 -2.33
C THR A 81 6.45 10.54 -3.04
N LYS A 82 6.66 11.50 -3.95
CA LYS A 82 5.57 12.09 -4.75
C LYS A 82 4.90 11.08 -5.66
N VAL A 83 5.68 10.17 -6.26
CA VAL A 83 5.13 9.09 -7.08
C VAL A 83 4.33 8.13 -6.22
N LEU A 84 4.84 7.75 -5.06
CA LEU A 84 4.14 6.85 -4.14
C LEU A 84 2.84 7.48 -3.61
N THR A 85 2.84 8.76 -3.26
CA THR A 85 1.63 9.47 -2.83
C THR A 85 0.58 9.58 -3.94
N GLN A 86 0.99 9.77 -5.21
CA GLN A 86 0.07 9.73 -6.34
C GLN A 86 -0.57 8.36 -6.52
N GLN A 87 0.19 7.29 -6.32
CA GLN A 87 -0.31 5.92 -6.37
C GLN A 87 -1.29 5.62 -5.23
N LEU A 88 -0.97 6.02 -3.98
CA LEU A 88 -1.87 5.90 -2.84
C LEU A 88 -3.17 6.67 -3.06
N LYS A 89 -3.07 7.91 -3.56
CA LYS A 89 -4.23 8.72 -3.91
C LYS A 89 -5.11 8.02 -4.94
N ALA A 90 -4.52 7.48 -6.00
CA ALA A 90 -5.26 6.78 -7.05
C ALA A 90 -5.97 5.52 -6.54
N LEU A 91 -5.35 4.75 -5.64
CA LEU A 91 -6.00 3.61 -4.98
C LEU A 91 -7.19 4.04 -4.14
N ASN A 92 -7.02 5.08 -3.32
CA ASN A 92 -8.09 5.61 -2.46
C ASN A 92 -9.26 6.17 -3.28
N GLU A 93 -8.99 6.93 -4.34
CA GLU A 93 -10.00 7.47 -5.26
C GLU A 93 -10.75 6.38 -6.03
N ALA A 94 -10.10 5.27 -6.35
CA ALA A 94 -10.73 4.10 -6.95
C ALA A 94 -11.61 3.32 -5.97
N GLY A 95 -11.48 3.57 -4.66
CA GLY A 95 -12.28 2.96 -3.60
C GLY A 95 -11.57 1.87 -2.80
N ALA A 96 -10.24 1.78 -2.85
CA ALA A 96 -9.47 0.90 -1.98
C ALA A 96 -9.73 1.26 -0.50
N ILE A 97 -9.98 0.25 0.33
CA ILE A 97 -10.23 0.42 1.76
C ILE A 97 -8.92 0.26 2.55
N HIS A 98 -8.10 -0.69 2.13
CA HIS A 98 -6.84 -1.00 2.79
C HIS A 98 -5.70 -0.82 1.80
N VAL A 99 -4.75 0.01 2.18
CA VAL A 99 -3.54 0.29 1.41
C VAL A 99 -2.32 0.14 2.29
N GLY A 100 -1.20 -0.22 1.70
CA GLY A 100 0.08 -0.32 2.37
C GLY A 100 1.23 -0.09 1.40
N TYR A 101 2.44 -0.05 1.91
CA TYR A 101 3.65 0.03 1.09
C TYR A 101 4.80 -0.72 1.76
N TYR A 102 5.76 -1.17 0.97
CA TYR A 102 6.94 -1.89 1.42
C TYR A 102 8.14 -1.63 0.48
N PRO A 103 9.35 -1.53 1.00
CA PRO A 103 9.71 -1.40 2.42
C PRO A 103 9.54 0.02 2.95
N ASP A 104 9.54 0.14 4.28
CA ASP A 104 9.62 1.43 4.96
C ASP A 104 11.03 1.62 5.54
N ASP A 105 11.69 2.72 5.19
CA ASP A 105 12.98 3.12 5.74
C ASP A 105 12.81 4.34 6.65
N PHE A 106 12.31 4.07 7.86
CA PHE A 106 12.01 5.12 8.82
C PHE A 106 13.27 5.83 9.37
N PHE A 107 14.45 5.23 9.26
CA PHE A 107 15.70 5.87 9.65
C PHE A 107 16.06 7.03 8.73
N ASN A 108 15.81 6.86 7.43
CA ASN A 108 16.04 7.88 6.42
C ASN A 108 14.78 8.65 6.05
N ASN A 109 13.65 8.39 6.75
CA ASN A 109 12.33 8.94 6.44
C ASN A 109 11.95 8.75 4.95
N GLN A 110 12.09 7.52 4.48
CA GLN A 110 11.84 7.17 3.08
C GLN A 110 10.86 5.98 2.98
N PRO A 111 9.65 6.22 2.42
CA PRO A 111 9.12 7.49 1.93
C PRO A 111 8.86 8.52 3.03
N GLU A 112 8.83 9.81 2.69
CA GLU A 112 8.60 10.89 3.65
C GLU A 112 7.24 10.72 4.36
N MET A 113 7.26 10.46 5.66
CA MET A 113 6.08 10.11 6.44
C MET A 113 5.00 11.20 6.39
N GLU A 114 5.37 12.48 6.47
CA GLU A 114 4.41 13.58 6.44
C GLU A 114 3.62 13.65 5.12
N ALA A 115 4.25 13.24 4.02
CA ALA A 115 3.58 13.18 2.73
C ALA A 115 2.66 11.95 2.59
N ILE A 116 3.01 10.83 3.23
CA ILE A 116 2.26 9.57 3.17
C ILE A 116 1.04 9.58 4.11
N ARG A 117 1.17 10.16 5.31
CA ARG A 117 0.14 10.11 6.38
C ARG A 117 -1.28 10.43 5.92
N PRO A 118 -1.54 11.43 5.06
CA PRO A 118 -2.91 11.73 4.62
C PRO A 118 -3.60 10.57 3.90
N TYR A 119 -2.83 9.68 3.30
CA TYR A 119 -3.33 8.59 2.45
C TYR A 119 -3.43 7.25 3.15
N ILE A 120 -2.75 7.08 4.30
CA ILE A 120 -2.76 5.84 5.08
C ILE A 120 -3.53 5.96 6.40
N SER A 121 -4.13 7.12 6.70
CA SER A 121 -4.92 7.32 7.90
C SER A 121 -6.22 6.51 7.85
N SER A 122 -6.66 6.04 9.00
CA SER A 122 -7.90 5.27 9.16
C SER A 122 -8.93 6.03 10.00
N ARG A 123 -10.16 5.50 10.09
CA ARG A 123 -11.20 6.07 10.96
C ARG A 123 -10.79 6.10 12.42
N ASN A 124 -10.04 5.10 12.89
CA ASN A 124 -9.58 5.00 14.27
C ASN A 124 -8.34 5.87 14.53
N PHE A 125 -7.55 6.11 13.48
CA PHE A 125 -6.32 6.91 13.53
C PHE A 125 -6.35 7.93 12.38
N PRO A 126 -7.22 8.96 12.44
CA PRO A 126 -7.35 9.90 11.36
C PRO A 126 -6.15 10.84 11.31
N TYR A 127 -5.71 11.15 10.10
CA TYR A 127 -4.79 12.26 9.89
C TYR A 127 -5.53 13.58 10.13
N LEU A 128 -5.07 14.35 11.11
CA LEU A 128 -5.56 15.69 11.40
C LEU A 128 -4.54 16.73 10.94
N PRO A 129 -4.78 17.43 9.82
CA PRO A 129 -3.90 18.50 9.37
C PRO A 129 -3.75 19.56 10.46
N GLY A 130 -2.51 19.93 10.82
CA GLY A 130 -2.24 20.92 11.84
C GLY A 130 -2.28 20.43 13.30
N SER A 131 -2.46 19.14 13.56
CA SER A 131 -2.17 18.59 14.87
C SER A 131 -0.69 18.85 15.19
N LYS A 132 -0.43 19.69 16.19
CA LYS A 132 0.93 20.00 16.66
C LYS A 132 1.66 18.70 16.93
N LYS A 133 2.94 18.62 16.52
CA LYS A 133 3.85 17.57 16.98
C LYS A 133 3.61 17.35 18.47
N LEU A 134 3.41 16.09 18.86
CA LEU A 134 3.44 15.73 20.26
C LEU A 134 4.68 16.39 20.88
N PRO A 135 4.58 17.05 22.02
CA PRO A 135 5.74 17.65 22.66
C PRO A 135 6.79 16.55 22.84
N GLU A 136 8.00 16.80 22.34
CA GLU A 136 9.12 15.92 22.61
C GLU A 136 9.13 15.62 24.11
N SER A 137 9.12 14.34 24.47
CA SER A 137 9.23 13.95 25.87
C SER A 137 10.52 14.54 26.43
N LYS A 138 10.39 15.50 27.32
CA LYS A 138 11.51 16.05 28.09
C LYS A 138 11.96 15.05 29.15
N ASP A 139 12.27 13.84 28.76
CA ASP A 139 12.92 12.86 29.63
C ASP A 139 14.40 12.76 29.27
N LYS A 140 15.06 13.91 29.33
CA LYS A 140 16.49 13.98 29.61
C LYS A 140 16.63 14.77 30.91
N GLU A 141 16.41 14.12 32.03
CA GLU A 141 17.11 14.54 33.24
C GLU A 141 17.14 13.45 34.30
N LYS A 142 18.38 13.19 34.70
CA LYS A 142 18.83 12.69 36.01
C LYS A 142 18.80 11.20 36.26
N GLY A 143 19.92 10.61 36.02
CA GLY A 143 20.44 9.40 36.65
C GLY A 143 21.94 9.50 36.79
N LYS A 144 22.41 10.42 37.63
CA LYS A 144 23.75 10.26 38.25
C LYS A 144 23.60 9.17 39.30
N PHE A 145 24.26 8.07 39.07
CA PHE A 145 24.94 7.28 40.13
C PHE A 145 26.06 6.50 39.47
#